data_b8e56c7b32f5c9361f2106306fd07e1f
#
_entry.id   b8e56c7b32f5c9361f2106306fd07e1f
#
_cell.length_a   1.000
_cell.length_b   1.000
_cell.length_c   1.000
_cell.angle_alpha   90.00
_cell.angle_beta   90.00
_cell.angle_gamma   90.00
#
_symmetry.space_group_name_H-M   'P 1'
#
loop_
_entity.id
_entity.type
_entity.pdbx_description
1 polymer ?
#
loop_
_entity_poly.entity_id
_entity_poly.type
_entity_poly.pdbx_seq_one_letter_code
_entity_poly.pdbx_strand_id
1 'polypeptide(L)'
;MPELPEVETVRRMLETHLVGRTVRSVRLSGLKLREPVPRALPRQIRGRTLTGVRRHGKYLLIDLSGSLTIVSHLGMSGRWLFYVEPPERALPHVHARLEFEDGSELWFQDPRRFGVLRAVPTLRLPADHSLARLGPDPLATPPTGAGLAELARGARVSAKSFLLDQRRIAGVGNIYASEILFRARVDPRRAAGRLAVPEWGAVAAELTRVLNEAIARMGTTFSMYRTLWNEPGTYAEKLRVYDRADQPCRRCRTPIRRIVQAQRSTYFCPSCQPSRPARGLARRPMTRSRADRG
;
A
#
# COMPACT_ATOMS: atom_id res chain seq x y z
N MET A 1 4.75 7.76 3.20
CA MET A 1 4.36 6.57 4.00
C MET A 1 4.35 5.39 3.05
N PRO A 2 5.07 4.32 3.34
CA PRO A 2 4.99 3.10 2.53
C PRO A 2 3.54 2.58 2.46
N GLU A 3 3.06 2.31 1.27
CA GLU A 3 1.78 1.68 0.97
C GLU A 3 2.02 0.24 0.52
N LEU A 4 1.01 -0.46 0.03
CA LEU A 4 1.12 -1.87 -0.33
C LEU A 4 2.28 -2.19 -1.30
N PRO A 5 2.52 -1.42 -2.40
CA PRO A 5 3.62 -1.75 -3.32
C PRO A 5 5.00 -1.66 -2.67
N GLU A 6 5.23 -0.66 -1.82
CA GLU A 6 6.49 -0.50 -1.09
C GLU A 6 6.72 -1.66 -0.13
N VAL A 7 5.67 -2.05 0.60
CA VAL A 7 5.74 -3.18 1.56
C VAL A 7 5.92 -4.50 0.84
N GLU A 8 5.28 -4.69 -0.32
CA GLU A 8 5.47 -5.89 -1.15
C GLU A 8 6.89 -5.99 -1.72
N THR A 9 7.46 -4.86 -2.13
CA THR A 9 8.86 -4.80 -2.59
C THR A 9 9.81 -5.25 -1.47
N VAL A 10 9.64 -4.70 -0.27
CA VAL A 10 10.45 -5.09 0.90
C VAL A 10 10.22 -6.56 1.25
N ARG A 11 8.96 -7.05 1.21
CA ARG A 11 8.63 -8.45 1.46
C ARG A 11 9.43 -9.39 0.54
N ARG A 12 9.39 -9.12 -0.79
CA ARG A 12 10.11 -9.94 -1.77
C ARG A 12 11.60 -9.97 -1.52
N MET A 13 12.19 -8.81 -1.24
CA MET A 13 13.61 -8.73 -0.92
C MET A 13 13.98 -9.47 0.37
N LEU A 14 13.19 -9.31 1.44
CA LEU A 14 13.38 -10.05 2.68
C LEU A 14 13.28 -11.56 2.46
N GLU A 15 12.30 -12.01 1.68
CA GLU A 15 12.14 -13.44 1.37
C GLU A 15 13.37 -14.01 0.64
N THR A 16 13.83 -13.32 -0.41
CA THR A 16 14.97 -13.77 -1.22
C THR A 16 16.27 -13.84 -0.42
N HIS A 17 16.49 -12.88 0.48
CA HIS A 17 17.79 -12.70 1.12
C HIS A 17 17.88 -13.23 2.55
N LEU A 18 16.76 -13.44 3.23
CA LEU A 18 16.77 -13.75 4.67
C LEU A 18 16.20 -15.12 5.02
N VAL A 19 15.37 -15.74 4.16
CA VAL A 19 14.86 -17.08 4.44
C VAL A 19 16.04 -18.06 4.53
N GLY A 20 16.02 -18.90 5.58
CA GLY A 20 17.10 -19.82 5.92
C GLY A 20 18.12 -19.27 6.92
N ARG A 21 18.14 -17.94 7.19
CA ARG A 21 19.07 -17.38 8.18
C ARG A 21 18.56 -17.56 9.60
N THR A 22 19.48 -17.86 10.52
CA THR A 22 19.18 -18.03 11.95
C THR A 22 19.61 -16.77 12.73
N VAL A 23 18.70 -16.27 13.57
CA VAL A 23 18.96 -15.08 14.40
C VAL A 23 19.91 -15.43 15.55
N ARG A 24 21.11 -14.88 15.54
CA ARG A 24 22.12 -15.04 16.59
C ARG A 24 21.83 -14.16 17.79
N SER A 25 21.57 -12.87 17.53
CA SER A 25 21.29 -11.89 18.57
C SER A 25 20.32 -10.80 18.12
N VAL A 26 19.70 -10.12 19.08
CA VAL A 26 18.84 -8.98 18.81
C VAL A 26 19.11 -7.86 19.81
N ARG A 27 19.35 -6.67 19.30
CA ARG A 27 19.52 -5.45 20.10
C ARG A 27 18.39 -4.48 19.83
N LEU A 28 17.76 -3.99 20.90
CA LEU A 28 16.70 -2.99 20.83
C LEU A 28 17.21 -1.65 21.37
N SER A 29 16.74 -0.55 20.80
CA SER A 29 17.06 0.80 21.29
C SER A 29 16.44 1.12 22.65
N GLY A 30 15.46 0.36 23.10
CA GLY A 30 14.65 0.65 24.27
C GLY A 30 13.61 1.77 24.09
N LEU A 31 13.61 2.46 22.95
CA LEU A 31 12.66 3.52 22.65
C LEU A 31 11.32 2.94 22.14
N LYS A 32 10.22 3.60 22.54
CA LYS A 32 8.88 3.26 22.08
C LYS A 32 8.71 3.64 20.61
N LEU A 33 8.20 2.71 19.81
CA LEU A 33 7.61 2.97 18.49
C LEU A 33 6.15 3.43 18.64
N ARG A 34 5.28 3.20 17.65
CA ARG A 34 3.83 3.42 17.79
C ARG A 34 3.27 2.71 19.03
N GLU A 35 3.74 1.49 19.23
CA GLU A 35 3.52 0.66 20.40
C GLU A 35 4.89 0.37 21.05
N PRO A 36 4.97 0.08 22.35
CA PRO A 36 6.19 -0.42 22.96
C PRO A 36 6.66 -1.69 22.27
N VAL A 37 7.94 -1.74 21.88
CA VAL A 37 8.54 -3.01 21.42
C VAL A 37 8.69 -3.92 22.63
N PRO A 38 8.11 -5.16 22.61
CA PRO A 38 8.16 -6.04 23.76
C PRO A 38 9.60 -6.34 24.18
N ARG A 39 9.93 -6.13 25.45
CA ARG A 39 11.26 -6.44 26.02
C ARG A 39 11.65 -7.92 25.88
N ALA A 40 10.65 -8.79 25.74
CA ALA A 40 10.86 -10.22 25.52
C ALA A 40 11.24 -10.56 24.08
N LEU A 41 11.06 -9.64 23.12
CA LEU A 41 11.31 -9.89 21.69
C LEU A 41 12.70 -10.53 21.43
N PRO A 42 13.82 -10.04 21.98
CA PRO A 42 15.12 -10.64 21.76
C PRO A 42 15.19 -12.11 22.18
N ARG A 43 14.63 -12.46 23.34
CA ARG A 43 14.62 -13.86 23.84
C ARG A 43 13.68 -14.74 23.02
N GLN A 44 12.58 -14.18 22.52
CA GLN A 44 11.62 -14.94 21.72
C GLN A 44 12.14 -15.36 20.35
N ILE A 45 12.99 -14.53 19.72
CA ILE A 45 13.41 -14.77 18.33
C ILE A 45 14.87 -15.24 18.19
N ARG A 46 15.69 -15.14 19.24
CA ARG A 46 17.06 -15.68 19.25
C ARG A 46 17.07 -17.20 19.01
N GLY A 47 17.99 -17.67 18.17
CA GLY A 47 18.12 -19.07 17.78
C GLY A 47 17.05 -19.57 16.82
N ARG A 48 16.17 -18.67 16.33
CA ARG A 48 15.14 -19.06 15.37
C ARG A 48 15.58 -18.73 13.95
N THR A 49 15.20 -19.62 13.03
CA THR A 49 15.46 -19.48 11.60
C THR A 49 14.26 -18.80 10.91
N LEU A 50 14.51 -17.87 10.00
CA LEU A 50 13.49 -17.30 9.15
C LEU A 50 13.02 -18.34 8.14
N THR A 51 11.73 -18.65 8.15
CA THR A 51 11.13 -19.70 7.30
C THR A 51 10.30 -19.15 6.14
N GLY A 52 9.94 -17.87 6.19
CA GLY A 52 9.19 -17.21 5.12
C GLY A 52 8.86 -15.77 5.44
N VAL A 53 8.44 -15.01 4.43
CA VAL A 53 7.98 -13.63 4.59
C VAL A 53 6.67 -13.43 3.84
N ARG A 54 5.62 -13.14 4.58
CA ARG A 54 4.28 -12.84 4.06
C ARG A 54 3.96 -11.36 4.23
N ARG A 55 2.89 -10.93 3.62
CA ARG A 55 2.35 -9.58 3.76
C ARG A 55 0.81 -9.64 3.85
N HIS A 56 0.22 -8.77 4.67
CA HIS A 56 -1.19 -8.45 4.61
C HIS A 56 -1.37 -6.93 4.68
N GLY A 57 -1.92 -6.33 3.63
CA GLY A 57 -2.02 -4.88 3.50
C GLY A 57 -0.65 -4.20 3.57
N LYS A 58 -0.42 -3.42 4.62
CA LYS A 58 0.85 -2.72 4.88
C LYS A 58 1.69 -3.36 5.99
N TYR A 59 1.34 -4.57 6.42
CA TYR A 59 2.06 -5.33 7.43
C TYR A 59 2.94 -6.40 6.78
N LEU A 60 4.19 -6.46 7.21
CA LEU A 60 5.12 -7.56 6.96
C LEU A 60 4.93 -8.61 8.06
N LEU A 61 4.90 -9.86 7.68
CA LEU A 61 4.79 -11.03 8.53
C LEU A 61 5.99 -11.91 8.26
N ILE A 62 7.02 -11.82 9.13
CA ILE A 62 8.27 -12.57 8.99
C ILE A 62 8.13 -13.82 9.85
N ASP A 63 7.97 -14.95 9.21
CA ASP A 63 7.76 -16.23 9.86
C ASP A 63 9.10 -16.83 10.34
N LEU A 64 9.08 -17.38 11.54
CA LEU A 64 10.21 -17.96 12.21
C LEU A 64 9.92 -19.43 12.58
N SER A 65 10.96 -20.23 12.71
CA SER A 65 10.88 -21.59 13.21
C SER A 65 10.20 -21.62 14.60
N GLY A 66 9.51 -22.73 14.91
CA GLY A 66 8.76 -22.85 16.16
C GLY A 66 7.49 -22.02 16.21
N SER A 67 6.81 -21.84 15.06
CA SER A 67 5.48 -21.22 14.93
C SER A 67 5.37 -19.82 15.56
N LEU A 68 6.37 -19.00 15.32
CA LEU A 68 6.41 -17.60 15.72
C LEU A 68 6.49 -16.70 14.49
N THR A 69 5.80 -15.55 14.52
CA THR A 69 5.86 -14.56 13.41
C THR A 69 6.18 -13.18 13.98
N ILE A 70 7.15 -12.49 13.37
CA ILE A 70 7.36 -11.07 13.61
C ILE A 70 6.35 -10.29 12.78
N VAL A 71 5.51 -9.50 13.46
CA VAL A 71 4.59 -8.53 12.83
C VAL A 71 5.29 -7.18 12.79
N SER A 72 5.50 -6.65 11.59
CA SER A 72 6.14 -5.36 11.38
C SER A 72 5.28 -4.46 10.49
N HIS A 73 5.19 -3.18 10.85
CA HIS A 73 4.57 -2.14 10.04
C HIS A 73 5.55 -0.97 9.92
N LEU A 74 5.80 -0.50 8.71
CA LEU A 74 6.81 0.53 8.47
C LEU A 74 6.37 1.94 8.93
N GLY A 75 5.10 2.13 9.26
CA GLY A 75 4.58 3.44 9.65
C GLY A 75 4.72 4.47 8.55
N MET A 76 5.32 5.60 8.83
CA MET A 76 5.54 6.68 7.85
C MET A 76 7.00 6.77 7.36
N SER A 77 7.96 6.39 8.18
CA SER A 77 9.39 6.56 7.95
C SER A 77 10.20 5.31 8.26
N GLY A 78 9.54 4.25 8.73
CA GLY A 78 10.19 3.00 9.04
C GLY A 78 10.69 2.31 7.78
N ARG A 79 11.83 1.66 7.90
CA ARG A 79 12.45 0.85 6.86
C ARG A 79 13.27 -0.27 7.46
N TRP A 80 13.36 -1.38 6.75
CA TRP A 80 14.29 -2.43 7.00
C TRP A 80 15.51 -2.23 6.11
N LEU A 81 16.70 -2.36 6.66
CA LEU A 81 17.97 -2.29 5.95
C LEU A 81 18.75 -3.58 6.22
N PHE A 82 19.23 -4.23 5.18
CA PHE A 82 20.02 -5.44 5.28
C PHE A 82 21.47 -5.15 4.92
N TYR A 83 22.38 -5.68 5.72
CA TYR A 83 23.82 -5.55 5.55
C TYR A 83 24.45 -6.93 5.60
N VAL A 84 25.15 -7.30 4.54
CA VAL A 84 26.02 -8.48 4.54
C VAL A 84 27.22 -8.21 5.45
N GLU A 85 27.79 -7.02 5.32
CA GLU A 85 28.82 -6.45 6.18
C GLU A 85 28.26 -5.19 6.83
N PRO A 86 27.88 -5.26 8.12
CA PRO A 86 27.29 -4.10 8.78
C PRO A 86 28.32 -2.98 8.96
N PRO A 87 27.90 -1.70 8.80
CA PRO A 87 28.80 -0.58 8.99
C PRO A 87 29.23 -0.50 10.46
N GLU A 88 30.51 -0.16 10.70
CA GLU A 88 31.08 0.00 12.04
C GLU A 88 30.28 1.02 12.88
N ARG A 89 29.87 2.10 12.25
CA ARG A 89 29.09 3.16 12.92
C ARG A 89 27.59 2.92 12.77
N ALA A 90 26.93 2.89 13.90
CA ALA A 90 25.46 2.78 13.94
C ALA A 90 24.78 4.00 13.29
N LEU A 91 23.80 3.72 12.42
CA LEU A 91 22.93 4.77 11.89
C LEU A 91 22.00 5.33 12.99
N PRO A 92 21.65 6.62 12.94
CA PRO A 92 20.66 7.17 13.85
C PRO A 92 19.27 6.53 13.65
N HIS A 93 18.48 6.52 14.72
CA HIS A 93 17.09 6.03 14.70
C HIS A 93 16.92 4.54 14.38
N VAL A 94 17.92 3.71 14.59
CA VAL A 94 17.80 2.25 14.54
C VAL A 94 17.18 1.76 15.85
N HIS A 95 16.04 1.08 15.77
CA HIS A 95 15.27 0.64 16.93
C HIS A 95 15.36 -0.86 17.19
N ALA A 96 15.72 -1.65 16.18
CA ALA A 96 16.05 -3.06 16.31
C ALA A 96 17.17 -3.41 15.36
N ARG A 97 18.11 -4.25 15.83
CA ARG A 97 19.15 -4.90 15.03
C ARG A 97 19.05 -6.39 15.26
N LEU A 98 18.85 -7.14 14.22
CA LEU A 98 18.89 -8.60 14.20
C LEU A 98 20.20 -9.00 13.57
N GLU A 99 21.08 -9.63 14.31
CA GLU A 99 22.33 -10.23 13.85
C GLU A 99 22.07 -11.70 13.53
N PHE A 100 22.53 -12.17 12.39
CA PHE A 100 22.42 -13.55 11.97
C PHE A 100 23.72 -14.33 12.24
N GLU A 101 23.66 -15.68 12.19
CA GLU A 101 24.81 -16.51 12.49
C GLU A 101 25.97 -16.35 11.50
N ASP A 102 25.66 -15.91 10.26
CA ASP A 102 26.66 -15.61 9.23
C ASP A 102 27.29 -14.20 9.37
N GLY A 103 26.94 -13.45 10.42
CA GLY A 103 27.49 -12.13 10.70
C GLY A 103 26.73 -10.99 9.98
N SER A 104 25.80 -11.29 9.07
CA SER A 104 24.95 -10.26 8.45
C SER A 104 23.94 -9.68 9.44
N GLU A 105 23.46 -8.47 9.18
CA GLU A 105 22.49 -7.82 10.06
C GLU A 105 21.27 -7.26 9.30
N LEU A 106 20.11 -7.30 9.98
CA LEU A 106 18.88 -6.66 9.54
C LEU A 106 18.49 -5.58 10.55
N TRP A 107 18.41 -4.32 10.09
CA TRP A 107 18.14 -3.17 10.96
C TRP A 107 16.77 -2.57 10.68
N PHE A 108 15.99 -2.32 11.74
CA PHE A 108 14.76 -1.53 11.66
C PHE A 108 15.05 -0.09 12.07
N GLN A 109 15.02 0.80 11.09
CA GLN A 109 15.23 2.23 11.29
C GLN A 109 13.91 2.98 11.12
N ASP A 110 13.56 3.88 12.08
CA ASP A 110 12.33 4.67 12.01
C ASP A 110 12.46 6.01 12.73
N PRO A 111 12.87 7.10 12.03
CA PRO A 111 13.05 8.41 12.64
C PRO A 111 11.81 8.97 13.35
N ARG A 112 10.61 8.65 12.86
CA ARG A 112 9.35 9.16 13.43
C ARG A 112 8.72 8.22 14.45
N ARG A 113 9.21 7.01 14.60
CA ARG A 113 8.73 5.99 15.54
C ARG A 113 7.23 5.64 15.40
N PHE A 114 6.72 5.64 14.17
CA PHE A 114 5.34 5.25 13.85
C PHE A 114 5.22 3.80 13.38
N GLY A 115 6.32 3.09 13.33
CA GLY A 115 6.38 1.68 13.03
C GLY A 115 5.80 0.80 14.15
N VAL A 116 5.63 -0.47 13.81
CA VAL A 116 5.25 -1.53 14.77
C VAL A 116 6.24 -2.67 14.62
N LEU A 117 6.64 -3.25 15.74
CA LEU A 117 7.53 -4.42 15.78
C LEU A 117 7.18 -5.27 17.01
N ARG A 118 6.72 -6.48 16.80
CA ARG A 118 6.44 -7.47 17.85
C ARG A 118 6.47 -8.88 17.31
N ALA A 119 6.63 -9.88 18.17
CA ALA A 119 6.46 -11.29 17.82
C ALA A 119 5.12 -11.82 18.35
N VAL A 120 4.46 -12.61 17.54
CA VAL A 120 3.14 -13.21 17.82
C VAL A 120 3.20 -14.69 17.47
N PRO A 121 2.67 -15.61 18.30
CA PRO A 121 2.47 -17.00 17.88
C PRO A 121 1.70 -17.06 16.56
N THR A 122 2.19 -17.78 15.58
CA THR A 122 1.64 -17.79 14.20
C THR A 122 0.14 -18.15 14.19
N LEU A 123 -0.28 -19.05 15.05
CA LEU A 123 -1.69 -19.44 15.20
C LEU A 123 -2.59 -18.31 15.73
N ARG A 124 -2.02 -17.28 16.38
CA ARG A 124 -2.76 -16.12 16.89
C ARG A 124 -2.83 -14.95 15.93
N LEU A 125 -2.18 -15.01 14.77
CA LEU A 125 -2.23 -13.92 13.78
C LEU A 125 -3.65 -13.53 13.35
N PRO A 126 -4.60 -14.47 13.11
CA PRO A 126 -5.97 -14.09 12.75
C PRO A 126 -6.69 -13.25 13.82
N ALA A 127 -6.32 -13.43 15.09
CA ALA A 127 -6.88 -12.67 16.22
C ALA A 127 -6.00 -11.47 16.63
N ASP A 128 -4.90 -11.20 15.93
CA ASP A 128 -4.05 -10.04 16.21
C ASP A 128 -4.83 -8.74 16.02
N HIS A 129 -4.79 -7.86 17.01
CA HIS A 129 -5.61 -6.64 17.08
C HIS A 129 -5.44 -5.69 15.87
N SER A 130 -4.28 -5.75 15.19
CA SER A 130 -4.02 -4.94 14.00
C SER A 130 -4.45 -5.63 12.72
N LEU A 131 -4.30 -6.95 12.64
CA LEU A 131 -4.55 -7.74 11.43
C LEU A 131 -6.01 -8.14 11.30
N ALA A 132 -6.68 -8.49 12.41
CA ALA A 132 -8.07 -8.95 12.46
C ALA A 132 -9.10 -7.95 11.88
N ARG A 133 -8.72 -6.67 11.82
CA ARG A 133 -9.59 -5.60 11.31
C ARG A 133 -9.34 -5.26 9.85
N LEU A 134 -8.35 -5.86 9.22
CA LEU A 134 -8.02 -5.58 7.82
C LEU A 134 -9.00 -6.30 6.89
N GLY A 135 -9.39 -5.63 5.84
CA GLY A 135 -10.13 -6.20 4.73
C GLY A 135 -9.23 -7.08 3.84
N PRO A 136 -9.80 -7.64 2.76
CA PRO A 136 -9.04 -8.46 1.83
C PRO A 136 -7.85 -7.71 1.24
N ASP A 137 -6.76 -8.43 1.06
CA ASP A 137 -5.56 -7.94 0.39
C ASP A 137 -5.74 -8.02 -1.13
N PRO A 138 -5.66 -6.90 -1.85
CA PRO A 138 -6.00 -6.86 -3.27
C PRO A 138 -5.00 -7.55 -4.20
N LEU A 139 -3.82 -7.93 -3.72
CA LEU A 139 -2.89 -8.76 -4.50
C LEU A 139 -3.16 -10.26 -4.29
N ALA A 140 -3.54 -10.66 -3.07
CA ALA A 140 -3.89 -12.05 -2.77
C ALA A 140 -5.29 -12.38 -3.28
N THR A 141 -6.23 -11.43 -3.19
CA THR A 141 -7.61 -11.58 -3.64
C THR A 141 -8.00 -10.33 -4.45
N PRO A 142 -7.69 -10.30 -5.77
CA PRO A 142 -8.02 -9.17 -6.62
C PRO A 142 -9.54 -8.88 -6.59
N PRO A 143 -9.95 -7.64 -6.31
CA PRO A 143 -11.36 -7.32 -6.22
C PRO A 143 -12.02 -7.31 -7.59
N THR A 144 -13.30 -7.69 -7.64
CA THR A 144 -14.14 -7.51 -8.82
C THR A 144 -14.98 -6.23 -8.73
N GLY A 145 -15.45 -5.72 -9.85
CA GLY A 145 -16.36 -4.57 -9.87
C GLY A 145 -17.64 -4.81 -9.07
N ALA A 146 -18.21 -6.01 -9.18
CA ALA A 146 -19.39 -6.41 -8.41
C ALA A 146 -19.09 -6.48 -6.91
N GLY A 147 -17.95 -7.07 -6.52
CA GLY A 147 -17.52 -7.14 -5.12
C GLY A 147 -17.30 -5.75 -4.51
N LEU A 148 -16.65 -4.82 -5.25
CA LEU A 148 -16.48 -3.44 -4.78
C LEU A 148 -17.81 -2.69 -4.67
N ALA A 149 -18.72 -2.88 -5.61
CA ALA A 149 -20.07 -2.29 -5.57
C ALA A 149 -20.84 -2.78 -4.36
N GLU A 150 -20.77 -4.07 -4.05
CA GLU A 150 -21.38 -4.67 -2.87
C GLU A 150 -20.81 -4.09 -1.57
N LEU A 151 -19.48 -4.05 -1.44
CA LEU A 151 -18.80 -3.44 -0.29
C LEU A 151 -19.11 -1.94 -0.13
N ALA A 152 -19.46 -1.26 -1.23
CA ALA A 152 -19.79 0.15 -1.25
C ALA A 152 -21.29 0.42 -1.03
N ARG A 153 -22.14 -0.59 -0.99
CA ARG A 153 -23.59 -0.43 -0.85
C ARG A 153 -23.93 0.44 0.37
N GLY A 154 -24.72 1.49 0.15
CA GLY A 154 -25.10 2.44 1.18
C GLY A 154 -23.99 3.35 1.71
N ALA A 155 -22.75 3.23 1.22
CA ALA A 155 -21.63 4.05 1.70
C ALA A 155 -21.78 5.51 1.25
N ARG A 156 -21.86 6.43 2.23
CA ARG A 156 -21.94 7.88 2.01
C ARG A 156 -20.57 8.54 1.88
N VAL A 157 -19.50 7.86 2.31
CA VAL A 157 -18.13 8.34 2.19
C VAL A 157 -17.72 8.48 0.72
N SER A 158 -16.75 9.36 0.44
CA SER A 158 -16.25 9.54 -0.92
C SER A 158 -15.57 8.27 -1.45
N ALA A 159 -15.54 8.09 -2.77
CA ALA A 159 -14.85 6.98 -3.43
C ALA A 159 -13.39 6.86 -2.98
N LYS A 160 -12.70 8.00 -2.81
CA LYS A 160 -11.34 8.00 -2.29
C LYS A 160 -11.28 7.54 -0.84
N SER A 161 -12.12 8.07 0.04
CA SER A 161 -12.14 7.64 1.44
C SER A 161 -12.51 6.17 1.59
N PHE A 162 -13.36 5.66 0.70
CA PHE A 162 -13.70 4.25 0.63
C PHE A 162 -12.46 3.38 0.34
N LEU A 163 -11.65 3.75 -0.68
CA LEU A 163 -10.43 3.02 -1.02
C LEU A 163 -9.34 3.12 0.07
N LEU A 164 -9.37 4.16 0.89
CA LEU A 164 -8.42 4.36 1.99
C LEU A 164 -8.77 3.57 3.25
N ASP A 165 -10.01 3.08 3.38
CA ASP A 165 -10.44 2.31 4.55
C ASP A 165 -9.84 0.91 4.51
N GLN A 166 -8.83 0.69 5.35
CA GLN A 166 -8.10 -0.58 5.42
C GLN A 166 -8.96 -1.78 5.82
N ARG A 167 -10.14 -1.55 6.38
CA ARG A 167 -11.13 -2.60 6.70
C ARG A 167 -11.88 -3.07 5.47
N ARG A 168 -11.88 -2.30 4.40
CA ARG A 168 -12.54 -2.60 3.12
C ARG A 168 -11.57 -3.17 2.10
N ILE A 169 -10.40 -2.52 1.97
CA ILE A 169 -9.33 -2.92 1.06
C ILE A 169 -8.02 -2.66 1.78
N ALA A 170 -7.30 -3.72 2.14
CA ALA A 170 -6.04 -3.58 2.83
C ALA A 170 -4.94 -3.08 1.88
N GLY A 171 -4.08 -2.18 2.38
CA GLY A 171 -2.87 -1.78 1.68
C GLY A 171 -2.95 -0.53 0.80
N VAL A 172 -4.11 -0.18 0.26
CA VAL A 172 -4.27 1.04 -0.54
C VAL A 172 -4.11 2.28 0.34
N GLY A 173 -3.32 3.23 -0.13
CA GLY A 173 -3.12 4.51 0.57
C GLY A 173 -3.34 5.71 -0.34
N ASN A 174 -2.84 6.87 0.09
CA ASN A 174 -3.19 8.15 -0.51
C ASN A 174 -2.67 8.34 -1.94
N ILE A 175 -1.49 7.81 -2.22
CA ILE A 175 -0.86 7.87 -3.54
C ILE A 175 -1.70 7.05 -4.51
N TYR A 176 -1.83 5.77 -4.21
CA TYR A 176 -2.45 4.82 -5.14
C TYR A 176 -3.94 5.02 -5.27
N ALA A 177 -4.68 5.41 -4.21
CA ALA A 177 -6.10 5.76 -4.34
C ALA A 177 -6.34 6.92 -5.32
N SER A 178 -5.47 7.94 -5.34
CA SER A 178 -5.58 9.04 -6.30
C SER A 178 -5.29 8.58 -7.73
N GLU A 179 -4.25 7.80 -7.94
CA GLU A 179 -3.86 7.27 -9.26
C GLU A 179 -4.89 6.30 -9.83
N ILE A 180 -5.40 5.38 -9.00
CA ILE A 180 -6.44 4.41 -9.39
C ILE A 180 -7.70 5.15 -9.86
N LEU A 181 -8.20 6.10 -9.06
CA LEU A 181 -9.42 6.85 -9.40
C LEU A 181 -9.22 7.73 -10.64
N PHE A 182 -8.03 8.31 -10.85
CA PHE A 182 -7.73 9.05 -12.07
C PHE A 182 -7.76 8.12 -13.29
N ARG A 183 -7.13 6.97 -13.23
CA ARG A 183 -7.09 6.03 -14.35
C ARG A 183 -8.47 5.46 -14.65
N ALA A 184 -9.27 5.17 -13.63
CA ALA A 184 -10.65 4.72 -13.73
C ALA A 184 -11.63 5.84 -14.15
N ARG A 185 -11.18 7.10 -14.28
CA ARG A 185 -12.02 8.29 -14.59
C ARG A 185 -13.14 8.54 -13.59
N VAL A 186 -12.94 8.18 -12.34
CA VAL A 186 -13.89 8.39 -11.24
C VAL A 186 -13.50 9.60 -10.43
N ASP A 187 -14.43 10.56 -10.27
CA ASP A 187 -14.21 11.70 -9.37
C ASP A 187 -14.06 11.21 -7.92
N PRO A 188 -12.93 11.52 -7.25
CA PRO A 188 -12.64 11.07 -5.89
C PRO A 188 -13.65 11.56 -4.85
N ARG A 189 -14.44 12.59 -5.14
CA ARG A 189 -15.43 13.20 -4.25
C ARG A 189 -16.79 12.50 -4.26
N ARG A 190 -17.09 11.75 -5.31
CA ARG A 190 -18.39 11.06 -5.44
C ARG A 190 -18.58 10.07 -4.29
N ALA A 191 -19.80 10.00 -3.77
CA ALA A 191 -20.15 9.01 -2.77
C ALA A 191 -19.96 7.60 -3.33
N ALA A 192 -19.25 6.75 -2.61
CA ALA A 192 -18.90 5.40 -3.05
C ALA A 192 -20.14 4.56 -3.38
N GLY A 193 -21.20 4.63 -2.57
CA GLY A 193 -22.46 3.93 -2.81
C GLY A 193 -23.27 4.44 -4.01
N ARG A 194 -22.84 5.50 -4.69
CA ARG A 194 -23.46 6.03 -5.91
C ARG A 194 -22.70 5.69 -7.19
N LEU A 195 -21.60 4.94 -7.09
CA LEU A 195 -20.89 4.44 -8.26
C LEU A 195 -21.59 3.19 -8.78
N ALA A 196 -21.78 3.15 -10.10
CA ALA A 196 -22.38 1.99 -10.77
C ALA A 196 -21.37 0.81 -10.84
N VAL A 197 -21.86 -0.40 -11.01
CA VAL A 197 -21.02 -1.61 -11.13
C VAL A 197 -19.95 -1.48 -12.23
N PRO A 198 -20.21 -0.93 -13.44
CA PRO A 198 -19.17 -0.72 -14.45
C PRO A 198 -18.08 0.25 -14.01
N GLU A 199 -18.40 1.29 -13.22
CA GLU A 199 -17.42 2.23 -12.70
C GLU A 199 -16.52 1.55 -11.65
N TRP A 200 -17.10 0.73 -10.78
CA TRP A 200 -16.35 -0.12 -9.86
C TRP A 200 -15.51 -1.18 -10.59
N GLY A 201 -16.00 -1.68 -11.74
CA GLY A 201 -15.22 -2.55 -12.63
C GLY A 201 -13.95 -1.88 -13.15
N ALA A 202 -14.08 -0.62 -13.58
CA ALA A 202 -12.92 0.18 -13.98
C ALA A 202 -11.96 0.43 -12.81
N VAL A 203 -12.47 0.72 -11.60
CA VAL A 203 -11.65 0.90 -10.39
C VAL A 203 -10.92 -0.38 -10.05
N ALA A 204 -11.58 -1.55 -10.08
CA ALA A 204 -10.97 -2.84 -9.78
C ALA A 204 -9.83 -3.18 -10.76
N ALA A 205 -10.05 -2.97 -12.06
CA ALA A 205 -9.05 -3.20 -13.09
C ALA A 205 -7.83 -2.30 -12.91
N GLU A 206 -8.05 -0.99 -12.67
CA GLU A 206 -6.95 -0.05 -12.48
C GLU A 206 -6.25 -0.23 -11.14
N LEU A 207 -6.95 -0.70 -10.10
CA LEU A 207 -6.33 -1.05 -8.82
C LEU A 207 -5.27 -2.13 -9.01
N THR A 208 -5.63 -3.25 -9.64
CA THR A 208 -4.70 -4.34 -9.93
C THR A 208 -3.52 -3.86 -10.80
N ARG A 209 -3.81 -3.10 -11.87
CA ARG A 209 -2.78 -2.59 -12.78
C ARG A 209 -1.80 -1.64 -12.09
N VAL A 210 -2.31 -0.63 -11.36
CA VAL A 210 -1.49 0.39 -10.71
C VAL A 210 -0.59 -0.22 -9.64
N LEU A 211 -1.12 -1.14 -8.83
CA LEU A 211 -0.32 -1.80 -7.79
C LEU A 211 0.80 -2.66 -8.39
N ASN A 212 0.51 -3.45 -9.43
CA ASN A 212 1.53 -4.26 -10.09
C ASN A 212 2.60 -3.42 -10.80
N GLU A 213 2.20 -2.35 -11.51
CA GLU A 213 3.15 -1.41 -12.12
C GLU A 213 4.06 -0.75 -11.07
N ALA A 214 3.51 -0.41 -9.91
CA ALA A 214 4.28 0.20 -8.82
C ALA A 214 5.26 -0.80 -8.21
N ILE A 215 4.86 -2.05 -7.99
CA ILE A 215 5.72 -3.13 -7.49
C ILE A 215 6.89 -3.38 -8.46
N ALA A 216 6.60 -3.47 -9.76
CA ALA A 216 7.63 -3.68 -10.79
C ALA A 216 8.68 -2.55 -10.83
N ARG A 217 8.37 -1.38 -10.25
CA ARG A 217 9.26 -0.23 -10.12
C ARG A 217 9.72 0.02 -8.68
N MET A 218 9.67 -1.00 -7.84
CA MET A 218 10.08 -0.94 -6.43
C MET A 218 9.36 0.13 -5.60
N GLY A 219 8.13 0.49 -5.97
CA GLY A 219 7.30 1.48 -5.26
C GLY A 219 7.63 2.93 -5.58
N THR A 220 7.02 3.83 -4.80
CA THR A 220 7.12 5.29 -4.94
C THR A 220 7.99 5.88 -3.84
N THR A 221 9.09 6.54 -4.20
CA THR A 221 9.91 7.31 -3.26
C THR A 221 9.74 8.79 -3.49
N PHE A 222 9.23 9.52 -2.51
CA PHE A 222 9.28 10.98 -2.46
C PHE A 222 10.41 11.47 -1.55
N SER A 223 10.58 10.85 -0.37
CA SER A 223 11.60 11.30 0.59
C SER A 223 12.21 10.14 1.40
N MET A 224 11.41 9.41 2.16
CA MET A 224 11.91 8.53 3.22
C MET A 224 11.86 7.04 2.88
N TYR A 225 10.98 6.62 1.98
CA TYR A 225 10.94 5.20 1.59
C TYR A 225 12.22 4.82 0.85
N ARG A 226 12.77 3.69 1.22
CA ARG A 226 13.90 3.02 0.57
C ARG A 226 13.65 1.51 0.58
N THR A 227 14.25 0.84 -0.39
CA THR A 227 14.31 -0.62 -0.46
C THR A 227 15.18 -1.19 0.67
N LEU A 228 15.29 -2.51 0.74
CA LEU A 228 16.16 -3.21 1.68
C LEU A 228 17.64 -2.80 1.54
N TRP A 229 18.06 -2.40 0.34
CA TRP A 229 19.40 -1.95 -0.02
C TRP A 229 19.58 -0.43 0.03
N ASN A 230 18.64 0.28 0.67
CA ASN A 230 18.63 1.75 0.75
C ASN A 230 18.45 2.48 -0.59
N GLU A 231 17.94 1.82 -1.61
CA GLU A 231 17.70 2.37 -2.94
C GLU A 231 16.29 3.00 -3.04
N PRO A 232 16.08 4.02 -3.88
CA PRO A 232 14.75 4.58 -4.11
C PRO A 232 13.93 3.72 -5.07
N GLY A 233 12.61 3.64 -4.84
CA GLY A 233 11.68 3.18 -5.85
C GLY A 233 11.43 4.26 -6.92
N THR A 234 11.19 3.85 -8.16
CA THR A 234 11.15 4.73 -9.34
C THR A 234 9.73 5.04 -9.84
N TYR A 235 8.69 4.57 -9.17
CA TYR A 235 7.32 4.76 -9.66
C TYR A 235 6.83 6.22 -9.59
N ALA A 236 7.50 7.10 -8.81
CA ALA A 236 7.17 8.53 -8.75
C ALA A 236 7.07 9.20 -10.13
N GLU A 237 7.93 8.81 -11.08
CA GLU A 237 7.95 9.33 -12.45
C GLU A 237 6.68 8.99 -13.25
N LYS A 238 5.97 7.93 -12.88
CA LYS A 238 4.76 7.44 -13.55
C LYS A 238 3.46 8.04 -13.01
N LEU A 239 3.53 8.78 -11.92
CA LEU A 239 2.36 9.41 -11.30
C LEU A 239 1.68 10.37 -12.28
N ARG A 240 0.35 10.29 -12.32
CA ARG A 240 -0.48 11.06 -13.24
C ARG A 240 -1.09 12.29 -12.58
N VAL A 241 -1.48 12.17 -11.32
CA VAL A 241 -2.15 13.24 -10.57
C VAL A 241 -1.54 13.49 -9.19
N TYR A 242 -1.06 12.46 -8.50
CA TYR A 242 -0.58 12.61 -7.12
C TYR A 242 0.65 13.52 -7.09
N ASP A 243 0.63 14.52 -6.18
CA ASP A 243 1.65 15.55 -5.99
C ASP A 243 1.95 16.41 -7.24
N ARG A 244 0.94 16.56 -8.12
CA ARG A 244 1.04 17.33 -9.36
C ARG A 244 0.01 18.47 -9.44
N ALA A 245 -0.32 19.09 -8.27
CA ALA A 245 -1.21 20.25 -8.25
C ALA A 245 -0.76 21.31 -9.25
N ASP A 246 -1.71 21.92 -9.94
CA ASP A 246 -1.56 22.99 -10.96
C ASP A 246 -0.76 22.60 -12.21
N GLN A 247 -0.13 21.43 -12.23
CA GLN A 247 0.53 20.92 -13.43
C GLN A 247 -0.49 20.44 -14.48
N PRO A 248 -0.17 20.51 -15.77
CA PRO A 248 -1.05 20.02 -16.81
C PRO A 248 -1.27 18.52 -16.71
N CYS A 249 -2.53 18.09 -16.81
CA CYS A 249 -2.90 16.69 -16.90
C CYS A 249 -2.21 16.03 -18.10
N ARG A 250 -1.55 14.90 -17.89
CA ARG A 250 -0.85 14.17 -18.96
C ARG A 250 -1.80 13.61 -20.04
N ARG A 251 -3.13 13.64 -19.82
CA ARG A 251 -4.14 13.14 -20.79
C ARG A 251 -4.85 14.27 -21.55
N CYS A 252 -5.30 15.32 -20.85
CA CYS A 252 -6.14 16.38 -21.44
C CYS A 252 -5.62 17.80 -21.23
N ARG A 253 -4.46 17.98 -20.62
CA ARG A 253 -3.77 19.24 -20.33
C ARG A 253 -4.47 20.16 -19.32
N THR A 254 -5.68 19.87 -18.89
CA THR A 254 -6.36 20.61 -17.82
C THR A 254 -5.51 20.58 -16.55
N PRO A 255 -5.35 21.68 -15.80
CA PRO A 255 -4.59 21.68 -14.55
C PRO A 255 -5.15 20.69 -13.52
N ILE A 256 -4.26 19.94 -12.89
CA ILE A 256 -4.61 19.02 -11.80
C ILE A 256 -5.03 19.85 -10.59
N ARG A 257 -6.17 19.51 -9.99
CA ARG A 257 -6.64 20.15 -8.77
C ARG A 257 -6.21 19.38 -7.53
N ARG A 258 -5.91 20.14 -6.46
CA ARG A 258 -5.72 19.63 -5.12
C ARG A 258 -6.84 20.10 -4.22
N ILE A 259 -7.41 19.18 -3.46
CA ILE A 259 -8.36 19.46 -2.37
C ILE A 259 -7.97 18.66 -1.13
N VAL A 260 -8.60 18.94 0.01
CA VAL A 260 -8.44 18.16 1.24
C VAL A 260 -9.71 17.35 1.50
N GLN A 261 -9.57 16.03 1.67
CA GLN A 261 -10.65 15.12 2.06
C GLN A 261 -10.17 14.26 3.24
N ALA A 262 -10.93 14.19 4.31
CA ALA A 262 -10.58 13.44 5.51
C ALA A 262 -9.12 13.68 5.94
N GLN A 263 -8.72 14.95 6.05
CA GLN A 263 -7.38 15.42 6.43
C GLN A 263 -6.24 14.96 5.51
N ARG A 264 -6.54 14.54 4.28
CA ARG A 264 -5.55 14.09 3.29
C ARG A 264 -5.69 14.85 1.98
N SER A 265 -4.56 15.24 1.40
CA SER A 265 -4.55 15.82 0.05
C SER A 265 -5.10 14.84 -0.97
N THR A 266 -5.96 15.31 -1.83
CA THR A 266 -6.57 14.57 -2.94
C THR A 266 -6.26 15.30 -4.22
N TYR A 267 -5.63 14.63 -5.16
CA TYR A 267 -5.24 15.16 -6.46
C TYR A 267 -6.10 14.51 -7.55
N PHE A 268 -6.64 15.31 -8.45
CA PHE A 268 -7.49 14.80 -9.54
C PHE A 268 -7.55 15.78 -10.71
N CYS A 269 -7.85 15.26 -11.90
CA CYS A 269 -8.15 16.08 -13.08
C CYS A 269 -9.65 16.31 -13.18
N PRO A 270 -10.15 17.56 -13.09
CA PRO A 270 -11.60 17.81 -13.13
C PRO A 270 -12.25 17.49 -14.48
N SER A 271 -11.49 17.51 -15.57
CA SER A 271 -11.97 17.16 -16.92
C SER A 271 -12.03 15.64 -17.12
N CYS A 272 -10.94 14.91 -16.75
CA CYS A 272 -10.89 13.45 -16.91
C CYS A 272 -11.75 12.70 -15.89
N GLN A 273 -12.06 13.32 -14.75
CA GLN A 273 -12.83 12.75 -13.64
C GLN A 273 -14.04 13.65 -13.34
N PRO A 274 -15.06 13.67 -14.22
CA PRO A 274 -16.22 14.55 -14.05
C PRO A 274 -17.04 14.11 -12.84
N SER A 275 -17.66 15.09 -12.14
CA SER A 275 -18.48 14.86 -10.95
C SER A 275 -19.79 14.10 -11.25
N ARG A 276 -20.24 14.15 -12.49
CA ARG A 276 -21.37 13.36 -13.02
C ARG A 276 -20.85 12.49 -14.15
N PRO A 277 -21.30 11.24 -14.28
CA PRO A 277 -20.99 10.44 -15.46
C PRO A 277 -21.50 11.21 -16.68
N ALA A 278 -20.71 11.24 -17.76
CA ALA A 278 -21.18 11.76 -19.04
C ALA A 278 -22.49 11.01 -19.35
N ARG A 279 -23.61 11.72 -19.47
CA ARG A 279 -24.84 11.13 -20.01
C ARG A 279 -24.45 10.50 -21.33
N GLY A 280 -24.62 9.19 -21.46
CA GLY A 280 -24.36 8.50 -22.69
C GLY A 280 -25.03 9.26 -23.82
N LEU A 281 -24.30 9.59 -24.86
CA LEU A 281 -24.88 9.97 -26.15
C LEU A 281 -25.78 8.81 -26.54
N ALA A 282 -27.07 8.90 -26.17
CA ALA A 282 -28.07 8.04 -26.75
C ALA A 282 -27.94 8.23 -28.26
N ARG A 283 -27.49 7.18 -28.97
CA ARG A 283 -27.53 7.15 -30.41
C ARG A 283 -28.97 7.48 -30.81
N ARG A 284 -29.19 8.69 -31.34
CA ARG A 284 -30.45 9.02 -31.98
C ARG A 284 -30.71 7.91 -33.00
N PRO A 285 -31.87 7.24 -32.95
CA PRO A 285 -32.22 6.33 -34.01
C PRO A 285 -32.26 7.17 -35.30
N MET A 286 -31.54 6.75 -36.32
CA MET A 286 -31.67 7.29 -37.67
C MET A 286 -33.11 7.08 -38.09
N THR A 287 -33.89 8.17 -38.14
CA THR A 287 -35.20 8.20 -38.81
C THR A 287 -34.94 7.89 -40.28
N ARG A 288 -35.31 6.71 -40.73
CA ARG A 288 -35.40 6.41 -42.16
C ARG A 288 -36.41 7.39 -42.76
N SER A 289 -35.90 8.25 -43.63
CA SER A 289 -36.71 9.08 -44.53
C SER A 289 -37.55 8.14 -45.41
N ARG A 290 -38.85 8.25 -45.27
CA ARG A 290 -39.78 7.77 -46.30
C ARG A 290 -39.75 8.82 -47.41
N ALA A 291 -39.06 8.53 -48.48
CA ALA A 291 -39.27 9.11 -49.82
C ALA A 291 -39.19 7.94 -50.78
N ASP A 292 -40.33 7.60 -51.28
CA ASP A 292 -40.69 7.35 -52.67
C ASP A 292 -41.96 6.49 -52.73
N ARG A 293 -43.06 7.21 -52.94
CA ARG A 293 -44.17 6.72 -53.71
C ARG A 293 -44.66 7.89 -54.57
N GLY A 294 -44.44 7.77 -55.83
CA GLY A 294 -44.99 8.50 -56.94
C GLY A 294 -44.61 7.77 -58.18
#